data_9e5cb6368eb92f0d0383cb3d742dd22b
#
_entry.id   9e5cb6368eb92f0d0383cb3d742dd22b
#
_cell.length_a   1.000
_cell.length_b   1.000
_cell.length_c   1.000
_cell.angle_alpha   90.00
_cell.angle_beta   90.00
_cell.angle_gamma   90.00
#
_symmetry.space_group_name_H-M   'P 1'
#
loop_
_entity.id
_entity.type
_entity.pdbx_description
1 polymer ?
#
loop_
_entity_poly.entity_id
_entity_poly.type
_entity_poly.pdbx_seq_one_letter_code
_entity_poly.pdbx_strand_id
1 'polypeptide(L)'
;MSDQILYRITLLAMFISLAPASPHAYGQQAPASYLRPEHREIVQRWLSSRSGLRLATEADCKNKEGLAITREAEGRNYHPYYAVGDFNGDGKEDFAVAFVKTRKSKWPFTVAIFNGPLARNSVPAFTTDDDLRSGGIFYKPKAKPREGRLIVGVFESDDCVILRPRGKTYVIKDCLGD
;
A
#
# COMPACT_ATOMS: atom_id res chain seq x y z
N MET A 1 5.06 -74.41 -51.98
CA MET A 1 4.08 -73.30 -52.05
C MET A 1 3.58 -73.13 -50.64
N SER A 2 4.12 -72.18 -49.94
CA SER A 2 3.70 -71.81 -48.56
C SER A 2 4.02 -70.28 -48.35
N ASP A 3 2.97 -69.51 -48.31
CA ASP A 3 3.03 -68.09 -48.09
C ASP A 3 3.22 -67.82 -46.60
N GLN A 4 4.32 -67.13 -46.27
CA GLN A 4 4.57 -66.59 -44.95
C GLN A 4 4.10 -65.18 -44.92
N ILE A 5 3.01 -64.92 -44.20
CA ILE A 5 2.48 -63.62 -43.95
C ILE A 5 3.25 -62.99 -42.74
N LEU A 6 4.07 -61.96 -43.00
CA LEU A 6 4.75 -61.22 -41.98
C LEU A 6 3.79 -60.12 -41.38
N TYR A 7 3.33 -60.36 -40.14
CA TYR A 7 2.65 -59.33 -39.37
C TYR A 7 3.69 -58.29 -38.80
N ARG A 8 3.68 -57.09 -39.34
CA ARG A 8 4.39 -55.95 -38.74
C ARG A 8 3.52 -55.34 -37.63
N ILE A 9 3.90 -55.58 -36.36
CA ILE A 9 3.33 -54.89 -35.20
C ILE A 9 3.99 -53.52 -35.10
N THR A 10 3.24 -52.46 -35.43
CA THR A 10 3.67 -51.08 -35.24
C THR A 10 3.34 -50.68 -33.80
N LEU A 11 4.37 -50.62 -32.94
CA LEU A 11 4.25 -50.10 -31.58
C LEU A 11 4.11 -48.56 -31.64
N LEU A 12 2.90 -48.07 -31.38
CA LEU A 12 2.61 -46.61 -31.24
C LEU A 12 3.02 -46.20 -29.82
N ALA A 13 4.19 -45.62 -29.64
CA ALA A 13 4.63 -45.03 -28.37
C ALA A 13 3.87 -43.72 -28.12
N MET A 14 2.88 -43.77 -27.20
CA MET A 14 2.24 -42.57 -26.67
C MET A 14 3.22 -41.85 -25.74
N PHE A 15 3.81 -40.74 -26.22
CA PHE A 15 4.51 -39.78 -25.37
C PHE A 15 3.48 -38.96 -24.60
N ILE A 16 3.25 -39.30 -23.32
CA ILE A 16 2.53 -38.46 -22.40
C ILE A 16 3.47 -37.30 -22.01
N SER A 17 3.27 -36.17 -22.64
CA SER A 17 3.95 -34.91 -22.29
C SER A 17 3.39 -34.39 -20.94
N LEU A 18 4.11 -34.63 -19.84
CA LEU A 18 3.86 -33.95 -18.59
C LEU A 18 4.30 -32.49 -18.78
N ALA A 19 3.34 -31.58 -19.03
CA ALA A 19 3.58 -30.15 -18.94
C ALA A 19 3.96 -29.81 -17.49
N PRO A 20 5.07 -29.09 -17.24
CA PRO A 20 5.38 -28.63 -15.89
C PRO A 20 4.27 -27.72 -15.41
N ALA A 21 3.69 -28.02 -14.23
CA ALA A 21 2.74 -27.14 -13.57
C ALA A 21 3.42 -25.80 -13.36
N SER A 22 2.92 -24.76 -14.02
CA SER A 22 3.38 -23.39 -13.84
C SER A 22 3.25 -23.03 -12.36
N PRO A 23 4.28 -22.48 -11.71
CA PRO A 23 4.16 -22.00 -10.35
C PRO A 23 3.03 -20.95 -10.33
N HIS A 24 2.10 -21.14 -9.41
CA HIS A 24 0.96 -20.26 -9.19
C HIS A 24 1.47 -18.82 -9.19
N ALA A 25 1.07 -18.06 -10.19
CA ALA A 25 1.23 -16.60 -10.19
C ALA A 25 0.52 -16.09 -8.95
N TYR A 26 1.28 -15.80 -7.90
CA TYR A 26 0.81 -14.95 -6.80
C TYR A 26 0.24 -13.72 -7.48
N GLY A 27 -1.08 -13.53 -7.34
CA GLY A 27 -1.82 -12.51 -8.06
C GLY A 27 -1.04 -11.21 -8.07
N GLN A 28 -0.60 -10.79 -9.24
CA GLN A 28 -0.01 -9.48 -9.44
C GLN A 28 -1.11 -8.48 -9.05
N GLN A 29 -0.99 -7.94 -7.86
CA GLN A 29 -1.82 -6.83 -7.41
C GLN A 29 -1.73 -5.76 -8.50
N ALA A 30 -2.87 -5.37 -9.07
CA ALA A 30 -2.92 -4.30 -10.08
C ALA A 30 -2.05 -3.13 -9.59
N PRO A 31 -1.20 -2.56 -10.44
CA PRO A 31 -0.29 -1.52 -10.02
C PRO A 31 -1.09 -0.41 -9.35
N ALA A 32 -0.68 -0.01 -8.16
CA ALA A 32 -1.35 1.05 -7.40
C ALA A 32 -1.27 2.36 -8.20
N SER A 33 -2.25 2.56 -9.06
CA SER A 33 -2.32 3.70 -10.00
C SER A 33 -2.41 5.04 -9.29
N TYR A 34 -2.80 5.04 -8.00
CA TYR A 34 -2.92 6.23 -7.19
C TYR A 34 -1.59 6.75 -6.62
N LEU A 35 -0.55 5.90 -6.54
CA LEU A 35 0.78 6.34 -6.14
C LEU A 35 1.51 7.00 -7.32
N ARG A 36 2.25 8.05 -7.05
CA ARG A 36 3.21 8.60 -8.01
C ARG A 36 4.22 7.51 -8.41
N PRO A 37 4.71 7.48 -9.66
CA PRO A 37 5.61 6.42 -10.13
C PRO A 37 6.83 6.20 -9.23
N GLU A 38 7.50 7.28 -8.81
CA GLU A 38 8.68 7.25 -7.94
C GLU A 38 8.37 6.67 -6.55
N HIS A 39 7.24 7.05 -5.95
CA HIS A 39 6.80 6.51 -4.65
C HIS A 39 6.42 5.03 -4.76
N ARG A 40 5.83 4.63 -5.88
CA ARG A 40 5.48 3.23 -6.16
C ARG A 40 6.71 2.33 -6.16
N GLU A 41 7.80 2.75 -6.80
CA GLU A 41 9.06 1.98 -6.81
C GLU A 41 9.63 1.80 -5.40
N ILE A 42 9.62 2.86 -4.58
CA ILE A 42 10.06 2.81 -3.18
C ILE A 42 9.20 1.82 -2.40
N VAL A 43 7.87 1.95 -2.51
CA VAL A 43 6.89 1.09 -1.82
C VAL A 43 7.05 -0.38 -2.22
N GLN A 44 7.15 -0.67 -3.51
CA GLN A 44 7.33 -2.04 -4.01
C GLN A 44 8.63 -2.67 -3.48
N ARG A 45 9.72 -1.92 -3.49
CA ARG A 45 11.00 -2.38 -2.95
C ARG A 45 10.91 -2.62 -1.44
N TRP A 46 10.29 -1.72 -0.70
CA TRP A 46 10.12 -1.87 0.75
C TRP A 46 9.24 -3.08 1.10
N LEU A 47 8.18 -3.33 0.33
CA LEU A 47 7.29 -4.48 0.49
C LEU A 47 7.94 -5.82 0.13
N SER A 48 8.90 -5.84 -0.80
CA SER A 48 9.50 -7.10 -1.29
C SER A 48 10.11 -7.98 -0.21
N SER A 49 10.49 -7.38 0.93
CA SER A 49 11.02 -8.08 2.11
C SER A 49 9.99 -8.28 3.24
N ARG A 50 8.69 -8.01 2.98
CA ARG A 50 7.63 -7.98 4.01
C ARG A 50 6.39 -8.75 3.58
N SER A 51 6.46 -10.08 3.61
CA SER A 51 5.35 -10.96 3.22
C SER A 51 4.07 -10.81 4.04
N GLY A 52 4.15 -10.15 5.21
CA GLY A 52 3.01 -9.89 6.09
C GLY A 52 2.20 -8.63 5.76
N LEU A 53 2.59 -7.86 4.74
CA LEU A 53 1.96 -6.61 4.34
C LEU A 53 1.62 -6.62 2.85
N ARG A 54 0.54 -5.93 2.50
CA ARG A 54 0.23 -5.53 1.13
C ARG A 54 -0.18 -4.06 1.10
N LEU A 55 -0.05 -3.42 -0.03
CA LEU A 55 -0.54 -2.06 -0.20
C LEU A 55 -2.05 -2.00 0.01
N ALA A 56 -2.52 -0.99 0.77
CA ALA A 56 -3.93 -0.73 0.93
C ALA A 56 -4.55 -0.20 -0.38
N THR A 57 -5.80 -0.55 -0.63
CA THR A 57 -6.58 -0.09 -1.78
C THR A 57 -7.93 0.45 -1.30
N GLU A 58 -8.65 1.15 -2.14
CA GLU A 58 -10.00 1.62 -1.78
C GLU A 58 -10.98 0.50 -1.44
N ALA A 59 -10.73 -0.72 -1.89
CA ALA A 59 -11.54 -1.88 -1.51
C ALA A 59 -11.44 -2.20 0.00
N ASP A 60 -10.37 -1.75 0.65
CA ASP A 60 -10.15 -1.94 2.09
C ASP A 60 -10.94 -0.94 2.95
N CYS A 61 -11.38 0.17 2.35
CA CYS A 61 -12.25 1.14 3.02
C CYS A 61 -13.67 0.56 3.18
N LYS A 62 -14.20 0.55 4.39
CA LYS A 62 -15.56 0.09 4.72
C LYS A 62 -16.59 1.23 4.71
N ASN A 63 -16.15 2.44 5.08
CA ASN A 63 -17.01 3.63 5.08
C ASN A 63 -16.91 4.34 3.71
N LYS A 64 -17.66 3.83 2.72
CA LYS A 64 -17.69 4.40 1.36
C LYS A 64 -18.39 5.76 1.30
N GLU A 65 -19.38 5.94 2.13
CA GLU A 65 -20.14 7.21 2.22
C GLU A 65 -19.24 8.30 2.80
N GLY A 66 -18.61 8.07 3.94
CA GLY A 66 -17.66 9.02 4.53
C GLY A 66 -16.47 9.32 3.60
N LEU A 67 -15.99 8.33 2.82
CA LEU A 67 -14.99 8.58 1.79
C LEU A 67 -15.51 9.50 0.67
N ALA A 68 -16.76 9.34 0.25
CA ALA A 68 -17.36 10.20 -0.77
C ALA A 68 -17.48 11.64 -0.27
N ILE A 69 -17.99 11.85 0.95
CA ILE A 69 -18.10 13.18 1.59
C ILE A 69 -16.70 13.79 1.76
N THR A 70 -15.73 13.00 2.22
CA THR A 70 -14.35 13.46 2.34
C THR A 70 -13.78 13.95 1.00
N ARG A 71 -14.10 13.29 -0.12
CA ARG A 71 -13.69 13.73 -1.45
C ARG A 71 -14.33 15.03 -1.91
N GLU A 72 -15.52 15.36 -1.45
CA GLU A 72 -16.14 16.67 -1.71
C GLU A 72 -15.36 17.79 -1.01
N ALA A 73 -14.85 17.54 0.21
CA ALA A 73 -14.10 18.50 1.00
C ALA A 73 -12.61 18.59 0.61
N GLU A 74 -11.94 17.44 0.41
CA GLU A 74 -10.49 17.37 0.14
C GLU A 74 -10.14 17.40 -1.35
N GLY A 75 -11.13 17.22 -2.22
CA GLY A 75 -10.98 17.13 -3.67
C GLY A 75 -11.10 15.70 -4.22
N ARG A 76 -11.58 15.59 -5.46
CA ARG A 76 -11.89 14.30 -6.13
C ARG A 76 -10.69 13.35 -6.21
N ASN A 77 -9.47 13.88 -6.17
CA ASN A 77 -8.23 13.09 -6.23
C ASN A 77 -7.76 12.59 -4.87
N TYR A 78 -8.49 12.88 -3.78
CA TYR A 78 -8.16 12.37 -2.46
C TYR A 78 -8.18 10.84 -2.45
N HIS A 79 -7.09 10.25 -1.96
CA HIS A 79 -6.96 8.82 -1.75
C HIS A 79 -6.79 8.52 -0.25
N PRO A 80 -7.64 7.64 0.35
CA PRO A 80 -7.66 7.47 1.80
C PRO A 80 -6.35 6.94 2.41
N TYR A 81 -5.53 6.30 1.60
CA TYR A 81 -4.34 5.58 2.07
C TYR A 81 -3.03 6.16 1.53
N TYR A 82 -3.06 7.41 1.07
CA TYR A 82 -1.88 8.05 0.52
C TYR A 82 -1.96 9.58 0.65
N ALA A 83 -0.90 10.16 1.19
CA ALA A 83 -0.73 11.61 1.27
C ALA A 83 0.70 12.00 0.87
N VAL A 84 0.84 13.20 0.31
CA VAL A 84 2.11 13.77 -0.12
C VAL A 84 2.21 15.19 0.40
N GLY A 85 3.37 15.57 0.89
CA GLY A 85 3.65 16.93 1.36
C GLY A 85 4.99 17.02 2.07
N ASP A 86 5.31 18.20 2.57
CA ASP A 86 6.45 18.41 3.46
C ASP A 86 5.96 18.25 4.91
N PHE A 87 6.02 17.02 5.43
CA PHE A 87 5.46 16.69 6.74
C PHE A 87 6.36 17.13 7.89
N ASN A 88 7.67 17.19 7.64
CA ASN A 88 8.68 17.52 8.65
C ASN A 88 9.17 18.98 8.58
N GLY A 89 8.76 19.74 7.56
CA GLY A 89 9.07 21.15 7.38
C GLY A 89 10.51 21.42 6.94
N ASP A 90 11.15 20.45 6.26
CA ASP A 90 12.53 20.59 5.75
C ASP A 90 12.62 21.11 4.31
N GLY A 91 11.46 21.38 3.70
CA GLY A 91 11.33 21.89 2.33
C GLY A 91 11.45 20.82 1.26
N LYS A 92 11.45 19.53 1.64
CA LYS A 92 11.46 18.39 0.72
C LYS A 92 10.13 17.67 0.76
N GLU A 93 9.83 17.01 -0.33
CA GLU A 93 8.61 16.22 -0.41
C GLU A 93 8.76 14.90 0.34
N ASP A 94 7.81 14.65 1.24
CA ASP A 94 7.59 13.41 1.96
C ASP A 94 6.34 12.72 1.41
N PHE A 95 6.16 11.43 1.71
CA PHE A 95 4.88 10.78 1.50
C PHE A 95 4.54 9.79 2.62
N ALA A 96 3.25 9.63 2.86
CA ALA A 96 2.69 8.66 3.76
C ALA A 96 1.81 7.67 2.98
N VAL A 97 1.87 6.40 3.33
CA VAL A 97 1.10 5.35 2.68
C VAL A 97 0.67 4.28 3.68
N ALA A 98 -0.54 3.75 3.50
CA ALA A 98 -1.04 2.67 4.34
C ALA A 98 -0.87 1.30 3.67
N PHE A 99 -0.59 0.31 4.50
CA PHE A 99 -0.50 -1.11 4.16
C PHE A 99 -1.51 -1.90 4.98
N VAL A 100 -2.02 -2.98 4.43
CA VAL A 100 -2.90 -3.91 5.13
C VAL A 100 -2.08 -5.13 5.57
N LYS A 101 -2.24 -5.54 6.82
CA LYS A 101 -1.67 -6.77 7.34
C LYS A 101 -2.40 -7.98 6.76
N THR A 102 -1.66 -8.94 6.23
CA THR A 102 -2.22 -10.17 5.64
C THR A 102 -2.74 -11.15 6.70
N ARG A 103 -2.32 -10.98 7.95
CA ARG A 103 -2.81 -11.75 9.10
C ARG A 103 -3.80 -10.92 9.91
N LYS A 104 -4.79 -11.60 10.51
CA LYS A 104 -5.78 -10.95 11.39
C LYS A 104 -5.08 -10.19 12.51
N SER A 105 -5.44 -8.92 12.69
CA SER A 105 -4.88 -8.01 13.69
C SER A 105 -5.97 -7.09 14.24
N LYS A 106 -5.84 -6.66 15.48
CA LYS A 106 -6.66 -5.60 16.08
C LYS A 106 -6.51 -4.31 15.27
N TRP A 107 -5.28 -3.99 14.88
CA TRP A 107 -4.91 -2.86 14.06
C TRP A 107 -4.49 -3.37 12.67
N PRO A 108 -5.44 -3.46 11.72
CA PRO A 108 -5.21 -4.16 10.44
C PRO A 108 -4.37 -3.37 9.45
N PHE A 109 -4.14 -2.08 9.69
CA PHE A 109 -3.30 -1.25 8.83
C PHE A 109 -1.98 -0.90 9.52
N THR A 110 -0.96 -0.67 8.69
CA THR A 110 0.29 -0.03 9.06
C THR A 110 0.46 1.21 8.20
N VAL A 111 0.53 2.39 8.80
CA VAL A 111 0.89 3.65 8.12
C VAL A 111 2.39 3.80 8.16
N ALA A 112 3.00 4.09 7.01
CA ALA A 112 4.44 4.36 6.90
C ALA A 112 4.68 5.73 6.30
N ILE A 113 5.63 6.48 6.88
CA ILE A 113 6.05 7.80 6.42
C ILE A 113 7.47 7.70 5.86
N PHE A 114 7.65 8.18 4.64
CA PHE A 114 8.94 8.26 3.96
C PHE A 114 9.32 9.74 3.81
N ASN A 115 10.43 10.14 4.43
CA ASN A 115 10.92 11.51 4.35
C ASN A 115 11.84 11.71 3.15
N GLY A 116 11.74 12.90 2.53
CA GLY A 116 12.68 13.38 1.53
C GLY A 116 14.10 13.68 2.09
N PRO A 117 15.14 13.69 1.24
CA PRO A 117 15.08 13.38 -0.18
C PRO A 117 14.85 11.88 -0.44
N LEU A 118 13.89 11.60 -1.33
CA LEU A 118 13.51 10.22 -1.65
C LEU A 118 14.52 9.58 -2.60
N ALA A 119 14.91 8.37 -2.31
CA ALA A 119 15.73 7.51 -3.15
C ALA A 119 15.05 6.15 -3.30
N ARG A 120 15.41 5.41 -4.34
CA ARG A 120 14.80 4.08 -4.63
C ARG A 120 14.88 3.10 -3.46
N ASN A 121 15.87 3.23 -2.58
CA ASN A 121 16.07 2.40 -1.39
C ASN A 121 15.66 3.09 -0.08
N SER A 122 14.89 4.18 -0.15
CA SER A 122 14.37 4.84 1.04
C SER A 122 13.57 3.87 1.89
N VAL A 123 13.74 3.99 3.21
CA VAL A 123 12.98 3.26 4.22
C VAL A 123 12.10 4.25 4.98
N PRO A 124 10.99 3.81 5.58
CA PRO A 124 10.17 4.69 6.38
C PRO A 124 10.95 5.30 7.54
N ALA A 125 10.80 6.60 7.73
CA ALA A 125 11.25 7.33 8.91
C ALA A 125 10.41 6.98 10.16
N PHE A 126 9.16 6.55 9.92
CA PHE A 126 8.22 6.19 10.97
C PHE A 126 7.18 5.20 10.45
N THR A 127 6.73 4.29 11.33
CA THR A 127 5.58 3.43 11.08
C THR A 127 4.71 3.37 12.32
N THR A 128 3.39 3.30 12.13
CA THR A 128 2.42 3.07 13.19
C THR A 128 1.29 2.16 12.70
N ASP A 129 0.69 1.43 13.62
CA ASP A 129 -0.47 0.58 13.30
C ASP A 129 -1.76 1.31 13.68
N ASP A 130 -2.80 1.13 12.86
CA ASP A 130 -4.10 1.76 13.06
C ASP A 130 -5.23 0.93 12.45
N ASP A 131 -6.49 1.39 12.65
CA ASP A 131 -7.68 0.86 11.97
C ASP A 131 -8.24 1.89 10.99
N LEU A 132 -7.77 1.87 9.76
CA LEU A 132 -8.20 2.77 8.72
C LEU A 132 -9.36 2.23 7.86
N ARG A 133 -10.11 1.24 8.35
CA ARG A 133 -11.28 0.72 7.60
C ARG A 133 -12.36 1.77 7.39
N SER A 134 -12.47 2.74 8.29
CA SER A 134 -13.45 3.84 8.21
C SER A 134 -12.78 5.22 8.20
N GLY A 135 -11.50 5.28 7.84
CA GLY A 135 -10.73 6.50 7.91
C GLY A 135 -9.65 6.58 6.83
N GLY A 136 -8.75 7.53 7.00
CA GLY A 136 -7.70 7.80 6.03
C GLY A 136 -6.55 8.62 6.57
N ILE A 137 -5.65 8.96 5.65
CA ILE A 137 -4.48 9.80 5.85
C ILE A 137 -4.76 11.15 5.21
N PHE A 138 -4.55 12.24 5.96
CA PHE A 138 -4.77 13.60 5.50
C PHE A 138 -3.51 14.43 5.69
N TYR A 139 -3.22 15.29 4.74
CA TYR A 139 -2.20 16.31 4.92
C TYR A 139 -2.84 17.70 4.82
N LYS A 140 -2.73 18.46 5.89
CA LYS A 140 -3.22 19.84 5.97
C LYS A 140 -2.02 20.78 5.94
N PRO A 141 -1.65 21.32 4.75
CA PRO A 141 -0.60 22.31 4.66
C PRO A 141 -1.03 23.57 5.40
N LYS A 142 -0.09 24.22 6.08
CA LYS A 142 -0.31 25.53 6.69
C LYS A 142 0.51 26.60 5.97
N ALA A 143 0.16 27.87 6.22
CA ALA A 143 0.84 29.03 5.65
C ALA A 143 2.36 29.04 5.95
N LYS A 144 2.77 28.44 7.07
CA LYS A 144 4.19 28.22 7.41
C LYS A 144 4.53 26.75 7.18
N PRO A 145 5.56 26.41 6.38
CA PRO A 145 5.91 25.03 6.03
C PRO A 145 6.08 24.08 7.21
N ARG A 146 6.62 24.60 8.35
CA ARG A 146 6.85 23.78 9.57
C ARG A 146 5.59 23.47 10.39
N GLU A 147 4.43 23.93 9.96
CA GLU A 147 3.17 23.76 10.67
C GLU A 147 2.18 22.85 9.95
N GLY A 148 2.56 22.23 8.84
CA GLY A 148 1.73 21.24 8.18
C GLY A 148 1.40 20.07 9.11
N ARG A 149 0.16 19.56 9.05
CA ARG A 149 -0.29 18.46 9.88
C ARG A 149 -0.54 17.23 9.04
N LEU A 150 0.17 16.14 9.34
CA LEU A 150 -0.16 14.81 8.85
C LEU A 150 -1.10 14.17 9.87
N ILE A 151 -2.32 13.89 9.44
CA ILE A 151 -3.41 13.40 10.29
C ILE A 151 -3.78 11.99 9.83
N VAL A 152 -4.01 11.11 10.77
CA VAL A 152 -4.62 9.79 10.56
C VAL A 152 -5.91 9.78 11.37
N GLY A 153 -7.05 9.55 10.72
CA GLY A 153 -8.33 9.69 11.42
C GLY A 153 -9.51 9.07 10.70
N VAL A 154 -10.60 8.97 11.43
CA VAL A 154 -11.89 8.46 10.97
C VAL A 154 -12.60 9.53 10.14
N PHE A 155 -13.24 9.15 9.04
CA PHE A 155 -14.04 10.08 8.21
C PHE A 155 -15.20 10.65 9.02
N GLU A 156 -15.45 11.95 8.84
CA GLU A 156 -16.55 12.68 9.47
C GLU A 156 -16.58 12.57 11.00
N SER A 157 -15.41 12.48 11.62
CA SER A 157 -15.26 12.34 13.06
C SER A 157 -14.08 13.17 13.56
N ASP A 158 -14.12 13.54 14.83
CA ASP A 158 -12.99 14.14 15.54
C ASP A 158 -11.99 13.08 16.06
N ASP A 159 -12.29 11.79 15.83
CA ASP A 159 -11.40 10.68 16.21
C ASP A 159 -10.23 10.61 15.25
N CYS A 160 -9.14 11.27 15.64
CA CYS A 160 -7.92 11.33 14.86
C CYS A 160 -6.68 11.48 15.72
N VAL A 161 -5.53 11.20 15.11
CA VAL A 161 -4.21 11.48 15.65
C VAL A 161 -3.41 12.34 14.67
N ILE A 162 -2.56 13.19 15.20
CA ILE A 162 -1.60 13.99 14.45
C ILE A 162 -0.23 13.34 14.55
N LEU A 163 0.39 13.07 13.43
CA LEU A 163 1.77 12.58 13.35
C LEU A 163 2.71 13.79 13.24
N ARG A 164 3.29 14.19 14.38
CA ARG A 164 4.18 15.35 14.47
C ARG A 164 5.65 14.97 14.31
N PRO A 165 6.42 15.68 13.49
CA PRO A 165 7.86 15.43 13.37
C PRO A 165 8.59 15.67 14.69
N ARG A 166 9.52 14.76 15.03
CA ARG A 166 10.43 14.86 16.15
C ARG A 166 11.84 14.42 15.72
N GLY A 167 12.65 15.35 15.30
CA GLY A 167 13.96 15.05 14.71
C GLY A 167 13.80 14.30 13.39
N LYS A 168 14.31 13.06 13.32
CA LYS A 168 14.24 12.22 12.12
C LYS A 168 13.03 11.26 12.10
N THR A 169 12.18 11.31 13.13
CA THR A 169 11.02 10.43 13.30
C THR A 169 9.76 11.23 13.64
N TYR A 170 8.68 10.56 14.01
CA TYR A 170 7.40 11.19 14.36
C TYR A 170 6.93 10.72 15.72
N VAL A 171 6.07 11.52 16.36
CA VAL A 171 5.33 11.19 17.56
C VAL A 171 3.84 11.32 17.29
N ILE A 172 3.06 10.48 17.95
CA ILE A 172 1.60 10.50 17.87
C ILE A 172 1.06 11.47 18.92
N LYS A 173 0.12 12.32 18.51
CA LYS A 173 -0.63 13.23 19.37
C LYS A 173 -2.12 13.12 19.04
N ASP A 174 -2.97 13.15 20.06
CA ASP A 174 -4.41 13.19 19.85
C ASP A 174 -4.82 14.55 19.23
N CYS A 175 -5.81 14.55 18.36
CA CYS A 175 -6.31 15.78 17.73
C CYS A 175 -6.98 16.72 18.73
N LEU A 176 -7.61 16.17 19.78
CA LEU A 176 -8.34 16.93 20.80
C LEU A 176 -7.44 17.58 21.87
N GLY A 177 -6.14 17.33 21.83
CA GLY A 177 -5.17 17.80 22.85
C GLY A 177 -4.26 18.96 22.39
N ASP A 178 -4.60 19.63 21.29
CA ASP A 178 -3.81 20.74 20.71
C ASP A 178 -4.43 22.12 20.94
#